data_fbe85229a09dcb65fac6700538334a4e
#
_entry.id   fbe85229a09dcb65fac6700538334a4e
#
_cell.length_a   1.000
_cell.length_b   1.000
_cell.length_c   1.000
_cell.angle_alpha   90.00
_cell.angle_beta   90.00
_cell.angle_gamma   90.00
#
_symmetry.space_group_name_H-M   'P 1'
#
loop_
_entity.id
_entity.type
_entity.pdbx_description
1 polymer ?
#
loop_
_entity_poly.entity_id
_entity_poly.type
_entity_poly.pdbx_seq_one_letter_code
_entity_poly.pdbx_strand_id
1 'polypeptide(L)'
;STLFPYTTLFRSTNLVVANNALPVLSLSKWYLLFNVPLFIAAWKGVSRRFFCLNLLTMGAIAFMTSYVELDLGIKDGMYAAIAAGATMGAGSGIILRSYGGGGGLDVLAVILNRKYGLRFGVFYFIANSVVMLLALSRFSPDTIVASLVMLFISSMVTEYVLSLFNQRKSVFIITRRTREVVGQLMESNKFYATVIPARGGYSGEPVDIVYSITDNLRLRSLEQLVLSIDANAVLVVENTFSVFGRNIALPKKY
;
A
#
# COMPACT_ATOMS: atom_id res chain seq x y z
N SER A 1 -18.87 -12.67 -17.50
CA SER A 1 -17.47 -12.57 -17.95
C SER A 1 -16.95 -11.12 -18.06
N THR A 2 -17.47 -10.20 -17.28
CA THR A 2 -17.15 -8.75 -17.40
C THR A 2 -16.45 -8.16 -16.16
N LEU A 3 -16.06 -9.01 -15.20
CA LEU A 3 -15.48 -8.54 -13.93
C LEU A 3 -14.01 -8.10 -14.02
N PHE A 4 -13.35 -8.44 -15.10
CA PHE A 4 -11.98 -8.01 -15.35
C PHE A 4 -11.88 -7.40 -16.74
N PRO A 5 -11.99 -6.09 -16.89
CA PRO A 5 -11.73 -5.42 -18.16
C PRO A 5 -10.33 -5.79 -18.73
N TYR A 6 -9.37 -6.16 -17.87
CA TYR A 6 -8.08 -6.69 -18.31
C TYR A 6 -8.19 -8.05 -19.01
N THR A 7 -9.07 -8.97 -18.59
CA THR A 7 -9.23 -10.25 -19.30
C THR A 7 -9.89 -10.04 -20.66
N THR A 8 -10.81 -9.08 -20.78
CA THR A 8 -11.41 -8.70 -22.08
C THR A 8 -10.41 -7.92 -22.92
N LEU A 9 -9.62 -7.04 -22.32
CA LEU A 9 -8.49 -6.35 -22.98
C LEU A 9 -7.43 -7.37 -23.42
N PHE A 10 -7.06 -8.33 -22.58
CA PHE A 10 -6.15 -9.42 -22.93
C PHE A 10 -6.70 -10.31 -24.04
N ARG A 11 -7.99 -10.60 -24.03
CA ARG A 11 -8.64 -11.42 -25.05
C ARG A 11 -8.78 -10.68 -26.37
N SER A 12 -9.12 -9.39 -26.36
CA SER A 12 -9.22 -8.56 -27.53
C SER A 12 -7.86 -8.19 -28.12
N THR A 13 -6.83 -7.97 -27.29
CA THR A 13 -5.45 -7.81 -27.76
C THR A 13 -4.90 -9.11 -28.34
N ASN A 14 -5.26 -10.28 -27.80
CA ASN A 14 -4.93 -11.55 -28.44
C ASN A 14 -5.55 -11.70 -29.82
N LEU A 15 -6.80 -11.26 -30.02
CA LEU A 15 -7.47 -11.25 -31.32
C LEU A 15 -6.85 -10.24 -32.30
N VAL A 16 -6.40 -9.08 -31.82
CA VAL A 16 -5.78 -8.03 -32.65
C VAL A 16 -4.33 -8.36 -32.99
N VAL A 17 -3.57 -8.95 -32.08
CA VAL A 17 -2.18 -9.40 -32.31
C VAL A 17 -2.17 -10.66 -33.20
N ALA A 18 -3.16 -11.52 -33.09
CA ALA A 18 -3.28 -12.68 -34.00
C ALA A 18 -3.61 -12.29 -35.46
N ASN A 19 -4.20 -11.09 -35.67
CA ASN A 19 -4.62 -10.65 -37.00
C ASN A 19 -3.63 -9.73 -37.70
N ASN A 20 -2.60 -9.19 -37.02
CA ASN A 20 -1.64 -8.26 -37.61
C ASN A 20 -0.18 -8.54 -37.22
N ALA A 21 0.50 -9.28 -38.07
CA ALA A 21 1.89 -9.06 -38.48
C ALA A 21 3.06 -9.34 -37.54
N LEU A 22 2.95 -10.18 -36.51
CA LEU A 22 4.15 -10.84 -35.94
C LEU A 22 3.81 -12.30 -35.51
N PRO A 23 3.93 -13.26 -36.40
CA PRO A 23 3.52 -14.66 -36.13
C PRO A 23 4.48 -15.45 -35.23
N VAL A 24 5.47 -14.82 -34.61
CA VAL A 24 6.58 -15.55 -33.99
C VAL A 24 6.45 -15.75 -32.48
N LEU A 25 5.75 -14.87 -31.75
CA LEU A 25 5.63 -15.01 -30.28
C LEU A 25 4.19 -14.81 -29.80
N SER A 26 3.68 -15.75 -29.00
CA SER A 26 2.41 -15.57 -28.27
C SER A 26 2.52 -14.41 -27.29
N LEU A 27 1.39 -13.75 -26.95
CA LEU A 27 1.34 -12.63 -25.98
C LEU A 27 2.00 -12.98 -24.65
N SER A 28 1.86 -14.24 -24.20
CA SER A 28 2.50 -14.77 -22.99
C SER A 28 4.03 -14.69 -23.06
N LYS A 29 4.61 -14.97 -24.23
CA LYS A 29 6.06 -14.90 -24.44
C LYS A 29 6.57 -13.46 -24.44
N TRP A 30 5.83 -12.53 -25.05
CA TRP A 30 6.12 -11.11 -24.98
C TRP A 30 6.04 -10.58 -23.55
N TYR A 31 5.01 -10.98 -22.81
CA TYR A 31 4.89 -10.64 -21.40
C TYR A 31 6.09 -11.13 -20.58
N LEU A 32 6.50 -12.39 -20.76
CA LEU A 32 7.69 -12.91 -20.11
C LEU A 32 8.96 -12.17 -20.52
N LEU A 33 9.15 -11.88 -21.81
CA LEU A 33 10.32 -11.19 -22.33
C LEU A 33 10.47 -9.78 -21.72
N PHE A 34 9.39 -9.00 -21.66
CA PHE A 34 9.41 -7.68 -21.03
C PHE A 34 9.59 -7.73 -19.50
N ASN A 35 9.18 -8.81 -18.86
CA ASN A 35 9.38 -8.99 -17.43
C ASN A 35 10.81 -9.43 -17.05
N VAL A 36 11.56 -10.08 -17.95
CA VAL A 36 12.95 -10.53 -17.67
C VAL A 36 13.84 -9.37 -17.16
N PRO A 37 13.96 -8.21 -17.84
CA PRO A 37 14.80 -7.13 -17.34
C PRO A 37 14.30 -6.58 -15.99
N LEU A 38 12.98 -6.56 -15.77
CA LEU A 38 12.38 -6.14 -14.50
C LEU A 38 12.68 -7.14 -13.38
N PHE A 39 12.70 -8.44 -13.68
CA PHE A 39 13.12 -9.45 -12.72
C PHE A 39 14.60 -9.34 -12.35
N ILE A 40 15.48 -9.04 -13.31
CA ILE A 40 16.90 -8.79 -13.05
C ILE A 40 17.05 -7.54 -12.17
N ALA A 41 16.29 -6.49 -12.46
CA ALA A 41 16.25 -5.28 -11.66
C ALA A 41 15.73 -5.53 -10.23
N ALA A 42 14.72 -6.38 -10.07
CA ALA A 42 14.19 -6.79 -8.76
C ALA A 42 15.24 -7.52 -7.93
N TRP A 43 15.94 -8.47 -8.56
CA TRP A 43 17.00 -9.26 -7.92
C TRP A 43 18.16 -8.42 -7.41
N LYS A 44 18.64 -7.48 -8.25
CA LYS A 44 19.77 -6.61 -7.93
C LYS A 44 19.39 -5.36 -7.12
N GLY A 45 18.21 -4.79 -7.38
CA GLY A 45 17.79 -3.48 -6.87
C GLY A 45 16.91 -3.51 -5.65
N VAL A 46 16.21 -4.63 -5.37
CA VAL A 46 15.27 -4.70 -4.26
C VAL A 46 15.73 -5.70 -3.20
N SER A 47 15.43 -6.97 -3.35
CA SER A 47 15.93 -8.04 -2.48
C SER A 47 15.54 -9.42 -3.03
N ARG A 48 16.30 -10.46 -2.64
CA ARG A 48 15.98 -11.86 -3.00
C ARG A 48 14.61 -12.29 -2.46
N ARG A 49 14.27 -11.83 -1.26
CA ARG A 49 12.96 -12.12 -0.63
C ARG A 49 11.81 -11.54 -1.45
N PHE A 50 11.92 -10.29 -1.89
CA PHE A 50 10.94 -9.64 -2.74
C PHE A 50 10.75 -10.39 -4.05
N PHE A 51 11.86 -10.83 -4.67
CA PHE A 51 11.82 -11.60 -5.90
C PHE A 51 11.05 -12.93 -5.73
N CYS A 52 11.36 -13.72 -4.70
CA CYS A 52 10.67 -14.99 -4.43
C CYS A 52 9.17 -14.79 -4.14
N LEU A 53 8.84 -13.79 -3.33
CA LEU A 53 7.44 -13.48 -3.03
C LEU A 53 6.67 -12.98 -4.26
N ASN A 54 7.32 -12.21 -5.12
CA ASN A 54 6.75 -11.74 -6.37
C ASN A 54 6.44 -12.92 -7.31
N LEU A 55 7.36 -13.86 -7.45
CA LEU A 55 7.16 -15.07 -8.26
C LEU A 55 6.00 -15.93 -7.72
N LEU A 56 5.93 -16.09 -6.40
CA LEU A 56 4.85 -16.82 -5.73
C LEU A 56 3.50 -16.14 -5.94
N THR A 57 3.44 -14.81 -5.78
CA THR A 57 2.22 -14.04 -6.00
C THR A 57 1.76 -14.12 -7.46
N MET A 58 2.67 -14.01 -8.43
CA MET A 58 2.34 -14.17 -9.84
C MET A 58 1.76 -15.57 -10.13
N GLY A 59 2.36 -16.61 -9.57
CA GLY A 59 1.84 -17.98 -9.69
C GLY A 59 0.45 -18.12 -9.07
N ALA A 60 0.24 -17.56 -7.89
CA ALA A 60 -1.06 -17.56 -7.21
C ALA A 60 -2.13 -16.79 -7.99
N ILE A 61 -1.80 -15.62 -8.52
CA ILE A 61 -2.71 -14.83 -9.37
C ILE A 61 -3.06 -15.62 -10.64
N ALA A 62 -2.07 -16.19 -11.32
CA ALA A 62 -2.30 -16.98 -12.53
C ALA A 62 -3.18 -18.20 -12.25
N PHE A 63 -2.96 -18.89 -11.14
CA PHE A 63 -3.78 -20.00 -10.71
C PHE A 63 -5.22 -19.56 -10.41
N MET A 64 -5.40 -18.54 -9.56
CA MET A 64 -6.72 -18.05 -9.16
C MET A 64 -7.52 -17.53 -10.36
N THR A 65 -6.90 -16.78 -11.26
CA THR A 65 -7.59 -16.28 -12.47
C THR A 65 -8.01 -17.36 -13.45
N SER A 66 -7.39 -18.53 -13.37
CA SER A 66 -7.75 -19.68 -14.22
C SER A 66 -8.91 -20.51 -13.67
N TYR A 67 -9.10 -20.52 -12.35
CA TYR A 67 -10.06 -21.41 -11.68
C TYR A 67 -11.19 -20.69 -10.94
N VAL A 68 -11.04 -19.42 -10.64
CA VAL A 68 -12.04 -18.66 -9.90
C VAL A 68 -12.77 -17.70 -10.83
N GLU A 69 -14.02 -18.03 -11.14
CA GLU A 69 -14.96 -17.13 -11.82
C GLU A 69 -15.97 -16.63 -10.79
N LEU A 70 -15.81 -15.36 -10.38
CA LEU A 70 -16.77 -14.68 -9.52
C LEU A 70 -17.62 -13.73 -10.37
N ASP A 71 -18.90 -14.07 -10.53
CA ASP A 71 -19.87 -13.16 -11.11
C ASP A 71 -20.66 -12.47 -9.98
N LEU A 72 -20.42 -11.16 -9.83
CA LEU A 72 -21.14 -10.33 -8.86
C LEU A 72 -22.52 -9.87 -9.38
N GLY A 73 -22.91 -10.27 -10.59
CA GLY A 73 -24.18 -9.87 -11.19
C GLY A 73 -24.29 -8.37 -11.54
N ILE A 74 -23.19 -7.63 -11.50
CA ILE A 74 -23.17 -6.19 -11.82
C ILE A 74 -23.20 -6.02 -13.34
N LYS A 75 -24.31 -5.53 -13.87
CA LYS A 75 -24.52 -5.36 -15.32
C LYS A 75 -23.98 -4.03 -15.85
N ASP A 76 -24.03 -2.99 -15.04
CA ASP A 76 -23.54 -1.66 -15.43
C ASP A 76 -22.02 -1.58 -15.36
N GLY A 77 -21.39 -1.12 -16.44
CA GLY A 77 -19.94 -1.06 -16.58
C GLY A 77 -19.28 -0.08 -15.59
N MET A 78 -19.95 0.99 -15.21
CA MET A 78 -19.42 1.97 -14.26
C MET A 78 -19.39 1.40 -12.85
N TYR A 79 -20.49 0.78 -12.39
CA TYR A 79 -20.52 0.13 -11.08
C TYR A 79 -19.56 -1.07 -11.00
N ALA A 80 -19.42 -1.82 -12.10
CA ALA A 80 -18.43 -2.89 -12.19
C ALA A 80 -17.00 -2.35 -12.08
N ALA A 81 -16.71 -1.20 -12.71
CA ALA A 81 -15.40 -0.55 -12.63
C ALA A 81 -15.07 -0.08 -11.20
N ILE A 82 -16.05 0.48 -10.49
CA ILE A 82 -15.88 0.89 -9.09
C ILE A 82 -15.56 -0.32 -8.19
N ALA A 83 -16.37 -1.37 -8.29
CA ALA A 83 -16.19 -2.58 -7.50
C ALA A 83 -14.87 -3.29 -7.80
N ALA A 84 -14.50 -3.40 -9.07
CA ALA A 84 -13.23 -3.97 -9.51
C ALA A 84 -12.04 -3.13 -9.04
N GLY A 85 -12.12 -1.80 -9.14
CA GLY A 85 -11.09 -0.88 -8.68
C GLY A 85 -10.85 -1.01 -7.17
N ALA A 86 -11.91 -1.06 -6.37
CA ALA A 86 -11.82 -1.23 -4.93
C ALA A 86 -11.18 -2.57 -4.55
N THR A 87 -11.62 -3.67 -5.17
CA THR A 87 -11.13 -5.02 -4.90
C THR A 87 -9.67 -5.17 -5.32
N MET A 88 -9.31 -4.72 -6.53
CA MET A 88 -7.93 -4.73 -7.02
C MET A 88 -7.01 -3.87 -6.15
N GLY A 89 -7.45 -2.67 -5.78
CA GLY A 89 -6.68 -1.78 -4.95
C GLY A 89 -6.40 -2.37 -3.57
N ALA A 90 -7.41 -2.97 -2.94
CA ALA A 90 -7.24 -3.66 -1.67
C ALA A 90 -6.26 -4.84 -1.78
N GLY A 91 -6.42 -5.70 -2.77
CA GLY A 91 -5.52 -6.83 -3.03
C GLY A 91 -4.07 -6.38 -3.28
N SER A 92 -3.88 -5.39 -4.14
CA SER A 92 -2.55 -4.84 -4.44
C SER A 92 -1.88 -4.24 -3.20
N GLY A 93 -2.65 -3.48 -2.39
CA GLY A 93 -2.16 -2.91 -1.14
C GLY A 93 -1.68 -3.98 -0.15
N ILE A 94 -2.44 -5.08 0.01
CA ILE A 94 -2.06 -6.20 0.89
C ILE A 94 -0.81 -6.91 0.36
N ILE A 95 -0.74 -7.19 -0.95
CA ILE A 95 0.41 -7.84 -1.59
C ILE A 95 1.68 -7.00 -1.40
N LEU A 96 1.63 -5.70 -1.71
CA LEU A 96 2.75 -4.78 -1.51
C LEU A 96 3.16 -4.67 -0.04
N ARG A 97 2.20 -4.69 0.87
CA ARG A 97 2.45 -4.70 2.32
C ARG A 97 3.22 -5.94 2.75
N SER A 98 2.95 -7.08 2.14
CA SER A 98 3.63 -8.36 2.42
C SER A 98 5.03 -8.47 1.81
N TYR A 99 5.55 -7.38 1.24
CA TYR A 99 6.81 -7.35 0.47
C TYR A 99 6.76 -8.20 -0.82
N GLY A 100 5.57 -8.44 -1.34
CA GLY A 100 5.32 -9.07 -2.63
C GLY A 100 5.02 -8.04 -3.71
N GLY A 101 4.75 -8.53 -4.89
CA GLY A 101 4.26 -7.77 -6.04
C GLY A 101 3.65 -8.73 -7.04
N GLY A 102 2.80 -8.23 -7.93
CA GLY A 102 2.19 -9.01 -9.01
C GLY A 102 3.08 -9.12 -10.27
N GLY A 103 4.34 -8.70 -10.21
CA GLY A 103 5.26 -8.68 -11.36
C GLY A 103 5.30 -7.33 -12.07
N GLY A 104 6.09 -7.23 -13.13
CA GLY A 104 6.09 -6.10 -14.04
C GLY A 104 6.24 -4.73 -13.40
N LEU A 105 5.20 -3.95 -13.48
CA LEU A 105 5.15 -2.57 -12.96
C LEU A 105 5.38 -2.48 -11.44
N ASP A 106 5.05 -3.53 -10.67
CA ASP A 106 5.23 -3.53 -9.22
C ASP A 106 6.70 -3.43 -8.83
N VAL A 107 7.59 -4.07 -9.60
CA VAL A 107 9.04 -3.96 -9.40
C VAL A 107 9.50 -2.51 -9.59
N LEU A 108 9.03 -1.86 -10.66
CA LEU A 108 9.32 -0.45 -10.95
C LEU A 108 8.74 0.45 -9.84
N ALA A 109 7.52 0.21 -9.41
CA ALA A 109 6.87 0.95 -8.34
C ALA A 109 7.69 0.89 -7.04
N VAL A 110 8.16 -0.31 -6.64
CA VAL A 110 8.99 -0.49 -5.45
C VAL A 110 10.34 0.21 -5.59
N ILE A 111 11.00 0.12 -6.75
CA ILE A 111 12.28 0.80 -6.99
C ILE A 111 12.13 2.32 -6.90
N LEU A 112 11.09 2.88 -7.56
CA LEU A 112 10.83 4.31 -7.56
C LEU A 112 10.40 4.83 -6.18
N ASN A 113 9.60 4.06 -5.46
CA ASN A 113 9.23 4.38 -4.09
C ASN A 113 10.49 4.42 -3.19
N ARG A 114 11.38 3.43 -3.29
CA ARG A 114 12.61 3.39 -2.49
C ARG A 114 13.60 4.51 -2.83
N LYS A 115 13.74 4.84 -4.12
CA LYS A 115 14.76 5.79 -4.59
C LYS A 115 14.28 7.24 -4.49
N TYR A 116 13.03 7.49 -4.79
CA TYR A 116 12.47 8.84 -4.93
C TYR A 116 11.31 9.12 -3.95
N GLY A 117 10.87 8.15 -3.15
CA GLY A 117 9.72 8.31 -2.27
C GLY A 117 8.37 8.42 -2.99
N LEU A 118 8.32 8.03 -4.28
CA LEU A 118 7.10 8.13 -5.07
C LEU A 118 6.03 7.19 -4.52
N ARG A 119 4.82 7.71 -4.31
CA ARG A 119 3.69 6.93 -3.78
C ARG A 119 3.23 5.90 -4.80
N PHE A 120 2.93 4.70 -4.33
CA PHE A 120 2.53 3.59 -5.19
C PHE A 120 1.28 3.91 -6.02
N GLY A 121 0.23 4.45 -5.38
CA GLY A 121 -1.00 4.82 -6.07
C GLY A 121 -0.78 5.83 -7.19
N VAL A 122 0.04 6.86 -6.95
CA VAL A 122 0.37 7.87 -7.97
C VAL A 122 1.10 7.23 -9.15
N PHE A 123 2.08 6.37 -8.88
CA PHE A 123 2.80 5.67 -9.93
C PHE A 123 1.87 4.80 -10.79
N TYR A 124 1.04 3.96 -10.14
CA TYR A 124 0.10 3.09 -10.86
C TYR A 124 -0.90 3.89 -11.68
N PHE A 125 -1.45 4.96 -11.11
CA PHE A 125 -2.40 5.80 -11.85
C PHE A 125 -1.76 6.39 -13.11
N ILE A 126 -0.58 7.00 -12.98
CA ILE A 126 0.12 7.62 -14.12
C ILE A 126 0.49 6.55 -15.17
N ALA A 127 1.14 5.46 -14.77
CA ALA A 127 1.61 4.42 -15.67
C ALA A 127 0.45 3.80 -16.46
N ASN A 128 -0.65 3.47 -15.79
CA ASN A 128 -1.82 2.88 -16.45
C ASN A 128 -2.60 3.92 -17.28
N SER A 129 -2.67 5.19 -16.86
CA SER A 129 -3.29 6.25 -17.65
C SER A 129 -2.57 6.48 -18.96
N VAL A 130 -1.23 6.42 -18.97
CA VAL A 130 -0.46 6.51 -20.24
C VAL A 130 -0.81 5.37 -21.19
N VAL A 131 -0.87 4.14 -20.69
CA VAL A 131 -1.29 2.98 -21.49
C VAL A 131 -2.71 3.17 -22.01
N MET A 132 -3.61 3.70 -21.20
CA MET A 132 -5.00 3.95 -21.59
C MET A 132 -5.14 5.03 -22.65
N LEU A 133 -4.33 6.10 -22.59
CA LEU A 133 -4.27 7.12 -23.63
C LEU A 133 -3.84 6.54 -25.00
N LEU A 134 -2.89 5.61 -24.99
CA LEU A 134 -2.49 4.90 -26.21
C LEU A 134 -3.61 3.99 -26.77
N ALA A 135 -4.50 3.54 -25.91
CA ALA A 135 -5.63 2.68 -26.28
C ALA A 135 -6.88 3.45 -26.76
N LEU A 136 -6.89 4.79 -26.68
CA LEU A 136 -8.01 5.67 -27.05
C LEU A 136 -8.59 5.38 -28.45
N SER A 137 -7.72 5.06 -29.42
CA SER A 137 -8.13 4.77 -30.79
C SER A 137 -8.79 3.40 -31.00
N ARG A 138 -8.80 2.56 -29.98
CA ARG A 138 -9.23 1.16 -30.08
C ARG A 138 -10.48 0.82 -29.26
N PHE A 139 -10.86 1.67 -28.31
CA PHE A 139 -11.95 1.42 -27.37
C PHE A 139 -12.99 2.54 -27.40
N SER A 140 -14.23 2.21 -27.01
CA SER A 140 -15.29 3.20 -26.90
C SER A 140 -14.99 4.19 -25.75
N PRO A 141 -15.43 5.46 -25.87
CA PRO A 141 -15.25 6.47 -24.81
C PRO A 141 -15.76 6.00 -23.45
N ASP A 142 -16.89 5.33 -23.39
CA ASP A 142 -17.47 4.81 -22.15
C ASP A 142 -16.55 3.79 -21.45
N THR A 143 -15.95 2.88 -22.24
CA THR A 143 -14.99 1.90 -21.70
C THR A 143 -13.76 2.58 -21.15
N ILE A 144 -13.28 3.64 -21.83
CA ILE A 144 -12.12 4.40 -21.39
C ILE A 144 -12.41 5.13 -20.08
N VAL A 145 -13.55 5.80 -19.97
CA VAL A 145 -13.96 6.50 -18.75
C VAL A 145 -14.11 5.51 -17.60
N ALA A 146 -14.82 4.39 -17.80
CA ALA A 146 -14.96 3.36 -16.78
C ALA A 146 -13.59 2.80 -16.34
N SER A 147 -12.66 2.60 -17.27
CA SER A 147 -11.32 2.12 -16.95
C SER A 147 -10.49 3.16 -16.16
N LEU A 148 -10.59 4.44 -16.50
CA LEU A 148 -9.93 5.51 -15.74
C LEU A 148 -10.49 5.62 -14.32
N VAL A 149 -11.80 5.50 -14.14
CA VAL A 149 -12.44 5.46 -12.82
C VAL A 149 -11.95 4.26 -12.03
N MET A 150 -11.90 3.08 -12.64
CA MET A 150 -11.36 1.88 -11.99
C MET A 150 -9.90 2.06 -11.56
N LEU A 151 -9.05 2.60 -12.41
CA LEU A 151 -7.64 2.86 -12.11
C LEU A 151 -7.48 3.89 -10.99
N PHE A 152 -8.27 4.94 -11.01
CA PHE A 152 -8.26 5.96 -9.96
C PHE A 152 -8.64 5.37 -8.60
N ILE A 153 -9.76 4.65 -8.53
CA ILE A 153 -10.22 3.99 -7.31
C ILE A 153 -9.18 2.96 -6.82
N SER A 154 -8.67 2.12 -7.72
CA SER A 154 -7.65 1.13 -7.37
C SER A 154 -6.40 1.79 -6.79
N SER A 155 -5.94 2.89 -7.39
CA SER A 155 -4.79 3.65 -6.91
C SER A 155 -5.02 4.24 -5.52
N MET A 156 -6.20 4.84 -5.30
CA MET A 156 -6.56 5.41 -4.00
C MET A 156 -6.68 4.34 -2.91
N VAL A 157 -7.34 3.22 -3.22
CA VAL A 157 -7.52 2.12 -2.26
C VAL A 157 -6.19 1.46 -1.94
N THR A 158 -5.32 1.23 -2.94
CA THR A 158 -3.96 0.71 -2.71
C THR A 158 -3.18 1.59 -1.73
N GLU A 159 -3.18 2.90 -1.97
CA GLU A 159 -2.49 3.86 -1.10
C GLU A 159 -3.10 3.90 0.30
N TYR A 160 -4.43 3.86 0.39
CA TYR A 160 -5.13 3.82 1.67
C TYR A 160 -4.76 2.57 2.48
N VAL A 161 -4.81 1.38 1.87
CA VAL A 161 -4.44 0.12 2.53
C VAL A 161 -2.98 0.14 2.98
N LEU A 162 -2.06 0.64 2.15
CA LEU A 162 -0.66 0.79 2.55
C LEU A 162 -0.50 1.77 3.72
N SER A 163 -1.27 2.85 3.73
CA SER A 163 -1.22 3.86 4.79
C SER A 163 -1.72 3.34 6.13
N LEU A 164 -2.76 2.50 6.14
CA LEU A 164 -3.31 1.92 7.38
C LEU A 164 -2.24 1.25 8.25
N PHE A 165 -1.24 0.65 7.63
CA PHE A 165 -0.19 -0.10 8.31
C PHE A 165 1.11 0.69 8.50
N ASN A 166 1.30 1.79 7.79
CA ASN A 166 2.54 2.57 7.82
C ASN A 166 2.41 3.90 8.56
N GLN A 167 1.20 4.28 8.97
CA GLN A 167 1.01 5.53 9.71
C GLN A 167 1.72 5.46 11.06
N ARG A 168 2.58 6.45 11.29
CA ARG A 168 3.13 6.73 12.60
C ARG A 168 2.16 7.63 13.35
N LYS A 169 2.06 7.40 14.64
CA LYS A 169 1.26 8.21 15.55
C LYS A 169 2.18 8.93 16.50
N SER A 170 2.01 10.22 16.62
CA SER A 170 2.52 11.01 17.74
C SER A 170 1.54 10.89 18.89
N VAL A 171 2.03 10.52 20.04
CA VAL A 171 1.20 10.39 21.24
C VAL A 171 1.74 11.32 22.31
N PHE A 172 0.91 12.26 22.75
CA PHE A 172 1.17 13.11 23.88
C PHE A 172 0.42 12.56 25.08
N ILE A 173 1.15 12.15 26.11
CA ILE A 173 0.60 11.56 27.33
C ILE A 173 0.76 12.61 28.44
N ILE A 174 -0.34 13.17 28.88
CA ILE A 174 -0.38 14.16 29.97
C ILE A 174 -0.68 13.41 31.26
N THR A 175 0.27 13.35 32.19
CA THR A 175 0.16 12.57 33.43
C THR A 175 0.90 13.22 34.58
N ARG A 176 0.46 12.98 35.80
CA ARG A 176 1.17 13.35 37.03
C ARG A 176 2.12 12.23 37.50
N ARG A 177 2.04 11.05 36.92
CA ARG A 177 2.86 9.86 37.24
C ARG A 177 3.96 9.61 36.22
N THR A 178 4.59 10.68 35.75
CA THR A 178 5.57 10.68 34.65
C THR A 178 6.67 9.64 34.83
N ARG A 179 7.27 9.55 36.03
CA ARG A 179 8.39 8.62 36.28
C ARG A 179 7.98 7.16 36.09
N GLU A 180 6.79 6.79 36.56
CA GLU A 180 6.29 5.43 36.45
C GLU A 180 5.95 5.09 35.01
N VAL A 181 5.26 6.00 34.31
CA VAL A 181 4.92 5.83 32.88
C VAL A 181 6.18 5.70 32.05
N VAL A 182 7.15 6.57 32.20
CA VAL A 182 8.42 6.52 31.46
C VAL A 182 9.21 5.25 31.79
N GLY A 183 9.27 4.85 33.06
CA GLY A 183 9.93 3.62 33.50
C GLY A 183 9.38 2.40 32.78
N GLN A 184 8.06 2.23 32.79
CA GLN A 184 7.39 1.10 32.11
C GLN A 184 7.50 1.15 30.58
N LEU A 185 7.47 2.33 29.98
CA LEU A 185 7.70 2.48 28.54
C LEU A 185 9.11 2.04 28.14
N MET A 186 10.13 2.39 28.96
CA MET A 186 11.52 2.01 28.72
C MET A 186 11.77 0.51 28.99
N GLU A 187 11.21 -0.05 30.05
CA GLU A 187 11.32 -1.48 30.36
C GLU A 187 10.73 -2.35 29.24
N SER A 188 9.66 -1.89 28.62
CA SER A 188 9.03 -2.63 27.51
C SER A 188 9.90 -2.71 26.26
N ASN A 189 10.97 -1.90 26.14
CA ASN A 189 11.85 -1.77 24.94
C ASN A 189 11.11 -1.57 23.60
N LYS A 190 9.83 -1.18 23.67
CA LYS A 190 8.96 -1.05 22.48
C LYS A 190 8.65 0.40 22.14
N PHE A 191 8.84 1.30 23.10
CA PHE A 191 8.44 2.69 22.99
C PHE A 191 9.61 3.63 23.33
N TYR A 192 9.68 4.74 22.65
CA TYR A 192 10.55 5.85 23.00
C TYR A 192 9.73 6.91 23.71
N ALA A 193 10.33 7.55 24.71
CA ALA A 193 9.67 8.59 25.46
C ALA A 193 10.57 9.84 25.58
N THR A 194 9.98 11.00 25.35
CA THR A 194 10.61 12.30 25.61
C THR A 194 9.71 13.05 26.57
N VAL A 195 10.25 13.50 27.69
CA VAL A 195 9.51 14.27 28.70
C VAL A 195 9.61 15.75 28.38
N ILE A 196 8.48 16.43 28.30
CA ILE A 196 8.35 17.86 28.06
C ILE A 196 7.70 18.47 29.32
N PRO A 197 8.42 19.25 30.12
CA PRO A 197 7.82 19.90 31.28
C PRO A 197 6.80 20.96 30.84
N ALA A 198 5.65 20.96 31.47
CA ALA A 198 4.53 21.83 31.16
C ALA A 198 3.85 22.32 32.45
N ARG A 199 2.85 23.17 32.31
CA ARG A 199 2.00 23.67 33.41
C ARG A 199 0.55 23.65 33.01
N GLY A 200 -0.32 23.22 33.91
CA GLY A 200 -1.76 23.31 33.72
C GLY A 200 -2.19 24.78 33.55
N GLY A 201 -2.84 25.11 32.43
CA GLY A 201 -3.25 26.49 32.15
C GLY A 201 -4.25 27.06 33.14
N TYR A 202 -5.08 26.23 33.75
CA TYR A 202 -6.07 26.61 34.74
C TYR A 202 -5.54 26.52 36.17
N SER A 203 -4.90 25.41 36.51
CA SER A 203 -4.42 25.17 37.88
C SER A 203 -3.07 25.82 38.19
N GLY A 204 -2.27 26.16 37.18
CA GLY A 204 -0.89 26.59 37.34
C GLY A 204 0.07 25.52 37.85
N GLU A 205 -0.44 24.29 38.12
CA GLU A 205 0.36 23.18 38.66
C GLU A 205 1.32 22.63 37.60
N PRO A 206 2.52 22.16 38.02
CA PRO A 206 3.43 21.47 37.12
C PRO A 206 2.81 20.15 36.67
N VAL A 207 2.91 19.88 35.38
CA VAL A 207 2.50 18.63 34.76
C VAL A 207 3.50 18.30 33.65
N ASP A 208 3.80 17.05 33.45
CA ASP A 208 4.68 16.66 32.36
C ASP A 208 3.87 16.07 31.18
N ILE A 209 4.36 16.31 29.98
CA ILE A 209 3.86 15.69 28.77
C ILE A 209 4.92 14.67 28.33
N VAL A 210 4.56 13.40 28.33
CA VAL A 210 5.41 12.35 27.76
C VAL A 210 5.07 12.20 26.28
N TYR A 211 5.99 12.62 25.41
CA TYR A 211 5.87 12.49 23.97
C TYR A 211 6.44 11.15 23.51
N SER A 212 5.66 10.39 22.76
CA SER A 212 6.05 9.10 22.20
C SER A 212 5.62 8.98 20.74
N ILE A 213 6.36 8.18 19.97
CA ILE A 213 6.02 7.86 18.59
C ILE A 213 5.81 6.36 18.49
N THR A 214 4.66 5.97 17.99
CA THR A 214 4.29 4.56 17.84
C THR A 214 3.69 4.29 16.46
N ASP A 215 3.40 3.05 16.15
CA ASP A 215 2.62 2.64 14.99
C ASP A 215 1.18 2.29 15.40
N ASN A 216 0.28 2.21 14.42
CA ASN A 216 -1.13 1.89 14.64
C ASN A 216 -1.33 0.58 15.40
N LEU A 217 -0.47 -0.41 15.17
CA LEU A 217 -0.61 -1.74 15.78
C LEU A 217 -0.26 -1.72 17.27
N ARG A 218 0.67 -0.87 17.67
CA ARG A 218 1.16 -0.77 19.05
C ARG A 218 0.44 0.30 19.87
N LEU A 219 -0.33 1.18 19.21
CA LEU A 219 -1.03 2.27 19.88
C LEU A 219 -1.92 1.76 21.01
N ARG A 220 -2.69 0.70 20.77
CA ARG A 220 -3.57 0.11 21.78
C ARG A 220 -2.82 -0.46 22.96
N SER A 221 -1.64 -1.06 22.72
CA SER A 221 -0.79 -1.56 23.82
C SER A 221 -0.19 -0.41 24.64
N LEU A 222 0.16 0.71 23.98
CA LEU A 222 0.63 1.92 24.65
C LEU A 222 -0.47 2.51 25.54
N GLU A 223 -1.67 2.66 25.00
CA GLU A 223 -2.85 3.16 25.73
C GLU A 223 -3.14 2.31 26.97
N GLN A 224 -3.24 1.01 26.82
CA GLN A 224 -3.49 0.08 27.94
C GLN A 224 -2.41 0.16 29.03
N LEU A 225 -1.13 0.25 28.62
CA LEU A 225 -0.03 0.36 29.56
C LEU A 225 -0.10 1.68 30.35
N VAL A 226 -0.34 2.81 29.69
CA VAL A 226 -0.44 4.11 30.34
C VAL A 226 -1.63 4.16 31.31
N LEU A 227 -2.80 3.74 30.87
CA LEU A 227 -4.03 3.77 31.68
C LEU A 227 -3.99 2.78 32.83
N SER A 228 -3.20 1.71 32.76
CA SER A 228 -2.98 0.80 33.89
C SER A 228 -2.16 1.44 35.02
N ILE A 229 -1.32 2.43 34.68
CA ILE A 229 -0.49 3.16 35.64
C ILE A 229 -1.23 4.38 36.19
N ASP A 230 -1.79 5.17 35.30
CA ASP A 230 -2.55 6.38 35.64
C ASP A 230 -3.86 6.42 34.85
N ALA A 231 -4.95 6.01 35.55
CA ALA A 231 -6.29 6.02 34.95
C ALA A 231 -6.80 7.42 34.59
N ASN A 232 -6.20 8.48 35.14
CA ASN A 232 -6.53 9.87 34.83
C ASN A 232 -5.61 10.50 33.77
N ALA A 233 -4.69 9.73 33.20
CA ALA A 233 -3.82 10.23 32.13
C ALA A 233 -4.65 10.57 30.88
N VAL A 234 -4.30 11.67 30.21
CA VAL A 234 -4.90 12.08 28.96
C VAL A 234 -3.94 11.75 27.82
N LEU A 235 -4.39 10.94 26.87
CA LEU A 235 -3.64 10.60 25.67
C LEU A 235 -4.21 11.35 24.46
N VAL A 236 -3.39 12.21 23.87
CA VAL A 236 -3.71 12.86 22.60
C VAL A 236 -2.93 12.19 21.50
N VAL A 237 -3.64 11.68 20.49
CA VAL A 237 -3.04 10.91 19.39
C VAL A 237 -3.22 11.64 18.08
N GLU A 238 -2.11 11.93 17.41
CA GLU A 238 -2.09 12.59 16.12
C GLU A 238 -1.45 11.73 15.03
N ASN A 239 -1.92 11.90 13.80
CA ASN A 239 -1.31 11.27 12.63
C ASN A 239 -0.03 12.02 12.24
N THR A 240 1.11 11.36 12.31
CA THR A 240 2.36 11.96 11.86
C THR A 240 2.61 11.62 10.40
N PHE A 241 2.82 12.63 9.57
CA PHE A 241 3.04 12.47 8.14
C PHE A 241 4.35 11.69 7.86
N SER A 242 5.44 12.05 8.54
CA SER A 242 6.72 11.36 8.40
C SER A 242 7.59 11.58 9.63
N VAL A 243 8.39 10.58 9.96
CA VAL A 243 9.35 10.64 11.06
C VAL A 243 10.71 10.17 10.56
N PHE A 244 11.72 11.02 10.71
CA PHE A 244 13.09 10.73 10.34
C PHE A 244 13.98 10.70 11.58
N GLY A 245 14.82 9.68 11.73
CA GLY A 245 15.78 9.58 12.83
C GLY A 245 16.48 8.22 12.91
N ARG A 246 17.70 8.21 13.42
CA ARG A 246 18.53 6.99 13.49
C ARG A 246 17.99 5.94 14.46
N ASN A 247 17.37 6.36 15.54
CA ASN A 247 16.92 5.47 16.63
C ASN A 247 15.41 5.16 16.58
N ILE A 248 14.68 5.75 15.64
CA ILE A 248 13.28 5.45 15.44
C ILE A 248 13.25 4.23 14.54
N ALA A 249 12.62 3.13 15.00
CA ALA A 249 12.49 1.92 14.20
C ALA A 249 11.95 2.29 12.81
N LEU A 250 12.86 2.36 11.85
CA LEU A 250 12.51 2.64 10.46
C LEU A 250 11.48 1.60 10.03
N PRO A 251 10.45 1.96 9.26
CA PRO A 251 9.62 0.97 8.61
C PRO A 251 10.59 0.01 7.90
N LYS A 252 10.37 -1.29 8.11
CA LYS A 252 11.24 -2.31 7.51
C LYS A 252 11.39 -1.98 6.03
N LYS A 253 12.61 -1.69 5.60
CA LYS A 253 12.90 -1.41 4.19
C LYS A 253 12.61 -2.68 3.38
N TYR A 254 11.92 -2.50 2.25
CA TYR A 254 11.63 -3.58 1.28
C TYR A 254 12.89 -4.28 0.82
#